data_d8fd858cd2cebd6b2896e49032b9332f
#
_entry.id   d8fd858cd2cebd6b2896e49032b9332f
#
_cell.length_a   1.000
_cell.length_b   1.000
_cell.length_c   1.000
_cell.angle_alpha   90.00
_cell.angle_beta   90.00
_cell.angle_gamma   90.00
#
_symmetry.space_group_name_H-M   'P 1'
#
loop_
_entity.id
_entity.type
_entity.pdbx_description
1 polymer ?
#
loop_
_entity_poly.entity_id
_entity_poly.type
_entity_poly.pdbx_seq_one_letter_code
_entity_poly.pdbx_strand_id
1 'polypeptide(L)'
;MSTNPSLPSILLNSHTDVVPVFKEHWHHDPFEAFKDSEGYIYARGSQDMKSVSIQYLEAVRRLKSEGHRFPRTIHMTFVPDEEVGGHKGMELFVKRPEFQALRAGFVLDEGLANPTDAFTVFYSERSPWWVQVTSTGKPGHASRFIEDTAAEKLHKVISSILAFREKERQRLQANPHLKEGAVTSVNLTKLEGGVAYNVVPATMSASFDFRVAPDVDMKAFEKQLQRWCQEAGEGVTFEFAQKFTEPRMTPMNRTPVLLHDX
;
A
#
# COMPACT_ATOMS: atom_id res chain seq x y z
N MET A 1 -3.60 -17.66 -29.00
CA MET A 1 -3.27 -18.91 -28.30
C MET A 1 -1.75 -19.03 -28.21
N SER A 2 -1.28 -19.60 -27.10
CA SER A 2 0.16 -19.81 -26.87
C SER A 2 0.73 -20.79 -27.87
N THR A 3 1.98 -20.57 -28.33
CA THR A 3 2.68 -21.53 -29.17
C THR A 3 3.45 -22.58 -28.35
N ASN A 4 3.64 -22.27 -27.04
CA ASN A 4 4.28 -23.24 -26.13
C ASN A 4 3.64 -23.11 -24.71
N PRO A 5 2.51 -23.79 -24.51
CA PRO A 5 1.80 -23.70 -23.22
C PRO A 5 2.54 -24.35 -22.04
N SER A 6 3.66 -25.04 -22.28
CA SER A 6 4.45 -25.57 -21.17
C SER A 6 5.26 -24.51 -20.44
N LEU A 7 5.49 -23.35 -21.08
CA LEU A 7 6.18 -22.24 -20.44
C LEU A 7 5.30 -21.59 -19.35
N PRO A 8 5.90 -21.04 -18.29
CA PRO A 8 5.13 -20.24 -17.33
C PRO A 8 4.42 -19.09 -18.04
N SER A 9 3.22 -18.76 -17.61
CA SER A 9 2.38 -17.76 -18.25
C SER A 9 2.73 -16.32 -17.85
N ILE A 10 2.15 -15.38 -18.55
CA ILE A 10 2.14 -13.95 -18.19
C ILE A 10 0.75 -13.65 -17.63
N LEU A 11 0.71 -13.01 -16.47
CA LEU A 11 -0.54 -12.58 -15.85
C LEU A 11 -0.60 -11.05 -15.88
N LEU A 12 -1.66 -10.51 -16.46
CA LEU A 12 -1.97 -9.08 -16.49
C LEU A 12 -3.09 -8.87 -15.50
N ASN A 13 -2.77 -8.29 -14.34
CA ASN A 13 -3.74 -8.06 -13.28
C ASN A 13 -4.24 -6.63 -13.31
N SER A 14 -5.50 -6.42 -12.94
CA SER A 14 -6.05 -5.09 -12.74
C SER A 14 -7.26 -5.17 -11.81
N HIS A 15 -7.56 -4.05 -11.14
CA HIS A 15 -8.73 -3.99 -10.26
C HIS A 15 -9.84 -3.12 -10.86
N THR A 16 -11.06 -3.37 -10.41
CA THR A 16 -12.25 -2.69 -10.93
C THR A 16 -12.94 -1.78 -9.90
N ASP A 17 -12.61 -1.95 -8.63
CA ASP A 17 -13.13 -1.08 -7.57
C ASP A 17 -12.35 0.24 -7.56
N VAL A 18 -12.86 1.21 -6.81
CA VAL A 18 -12.30 2.56 -6.74
C VAL A 18 -12.51 3.11 -5.33
N VAL A 19 -11.62 4.02 -4.91
CA VAL A 19 -11.76 4.69 -3.60
C VAL A 19 -13.00 5.59 -3.59
N PRO A 20 -13.55 5.88 -2.38
CA PRO A 20 -14.70 6.79 -2.25
C PRO A 20 -14.42 8.18 -2.81
N VAL A 21 -15.48 8.90 -3.13
CA VAL A 21 -15.41 10.26 -3.69
C VAL A 21 -16.13 11.25 -2.77
N PHE A 22 -15.67 12.49 -2.81
CA PHE A 22 -16.37 13.64 -2.24
C PHE A 22 -16.92 14.43 -3.43
N LYS A 23 -18.18 14.16 -3.81
CA LYS A 23 -18.79 14.67 -5.05
C LYS A 23 -18.71 16.20 -5.16
N GLU A 24 -18.74 16.87 -4.02
CA GLU A 24 -18.69 18.34 -3.96
C GLU A 24 -17.35 18.93 -4.45
N HIS A 25 -16.34 18.09 -4.64
CA HIS A 25 -15.04 18.53 -5.16
C HIS A 25 -14.86 18.20 -6.64
N TRP A 26 -15.92 17.67 -7.31
CA TRP A 26 -15.84 17.27 -8.72
C TRP A 26 -16.61 18.23 -9.61
N HIS A 27 -16.02 18.60 -10.75
CA HIS A 27 -16.69 19.43 -11.76
C HIS A 27 -17.69 18.65 -12.60
N HIS A 28 -17.51 17.32 -12.70
CA HIS A 28 -18.41 16.39 -13.39
C HIS A 28 -18.75 15.28 -12.43
N ASP A 29 -19.85 14.56 -12.66
CA ASP A 29 -20.16 13.42 -11.80
C ASP A 29 -19.01 12.41 -11.90
N PRO A 30 -18.39 12.04 -10.77
CA PRO A 30 -17.21 11.15 -10.81
C PRO A 30 -17.47 9.75 -11.36
N PHE A 31 -18.71 9.38 -11.61
CA PHE A 31 -19.06 8.05 -12.13
C PHE A 31 -19.68 8.08 -13.53
N GLU A 32 -19.82 9.25 -14.16
CA GLU A 32 -20.38 9.33 -15.52
C GLU A 32 -19.35 9.15 -16.64
N ALA A 33 -18.05 9.18 -16.30
CA ALA A 33 -16.94 9.09 -17.27
C ALA A 33 -17.07 10.16 -18.37
N PHE A 34 -17.32 11.39 -17.96
CA PHE A 34 -17.46 12.52 -18.88
C PHE A 34 -16.20 12.67 -19.73
N LYS A 35 -16.38 12.76 -21.04
CA LYS A 35 -15.28 13.02 -21.97
C LYS A 35 -15.48 14.38 -22.63
N ASP A 36 -14.49 15.27 -22.52
CA ASP A 36 -14.59 16.61 -23.12
C ASP A 36 -14.19 16.61 -24.60
N SER A 37 -14.28 17.79 -25.23
CA SER A 37 -13.97 17.95 -26.65
C SER A 37 -12.48 17.81 -26.97
N GLU A 38 -11.62 17.91 -25.97
CA GLU A 38 -10.17 17.74 -26.14
C GLU A 38 -9.75 16.28 -25.93
N GLY A 39 -10.66 15.43 -25.47
CA GLY A 39 -10.43 14.00 -25.30
C GLY A 39 -10.11 13.56 -23.88
N TYR A 40 -10.12 14.49 -22.90
CA TYR A 40 -9.89 14.12 -21.50
C TYR A 40 -11.11 13.42 -20.91
N ILE A 41 -10.85 12.37 -20.14
CA ILE A 41 -11.91 11.61 -19.46
C ILE A 41 -11.83 11.91 -17.96
N TYR A 42 -12.93 12.43 -17.42
CA TYR A 42 -13.06 12.81 -16.02
C TYR A 42 -13.91 11.76 -15.30
N ALA A 43 -13.26 10.94 -14.45
CA ALA A 43 -13.98 9.95 -13.65
C ALA A 43 -13.08 9.37 -12.56
N ARG A 44 -13.66 8.97 -11.45
CA ARG A 44 -12.96 8.15 -10.46
C ARG A 44 -12.70 6.77 -11.10
N GLY A 45 -11.44 6.32 -11.11
CA GLY A 45 -11.06 5.06 -11.74
C GLY A 45 -10.59 5.20 -13.18
N SER A 46 -10.65 6.40 -13.78
CA SER A 46 -10.16 6.60 -15.16
C SER A 46 -8.66 6.41 -15.26
N GLN A 47 -7.91 6.77 -14.21
CA GLN A 47 -6.47 6.51 -14.13
C GLN A 47 -6.18 5.25 -13.31
N ASP A 48 -6.75 5.14 -12.12
CA ASP A 48 -6.49 4.09 -11.14
C ASP A 48 -7.77 3.25 -11.01
N MET A 49 -7.84 2.04 -11.67
CA MET A 49 -6.88 1.66 -12.74
C MET A 49 -7.62 1.12 -13.98
N LYS A 50 -8.86 1.56 -14.24
CA LYS A 50 -9.64 1.06 -15.37
C LYS A 50 -8.96 1.34 -16.73
N SER A 51 -8.15 2.42 -16.82
CA SER A 51 -7.35 2.69 -18.02
C SER A 51 -6.38 1.55 -18.31
N VAL A 52 -5.72 1.00 -17.28
CA VAL A 52 -4.78 -0.11 -17.44
C VAL A 52 -5.51 -1.37 -17.88
N SER A 53 -6.70 -1.65 -17.32
CA SER A 53 -7.55 -2.77 -17.75
C SER A 53 -7.81 -2.71 -19.26
N ILE A 54 -8.19 -1.51 -19.75
CA ILE A 54 -8.47 -1.30 -21.18
C ILE A 54 -7.17 -1.39 -22.00
N GLN A 55 -6.05 -0.84 -21.49
CA GLN A 55 -4.77 -0.94 -22.18
C GLN A 55 -4.35 -2.39 -22.40
N TYR A 56 -4.52 -3.25 -21.39
CA TYR A 56 -4.23 -4.68 -21.53
C TYR A 56 -5.09 -5.33 -22.61
N LEU A 57 -6.40 -5.06 -22.58
CA LEU A 57 -7.34 -5.63 -23.57
C LEU A 57 -7.00 -5.16 -24.98
N GLU A 58 -6.74 -3.86 -25.15
CA GLU A 58 -6.45 -3.29 -26.46
C GLU A 58 -5.08 -3.72 -26.99
N ALA A 59 -4.08 -3.85 -26.11
CA ALA A 59 -2.76 -4.34 -26.49
C ALA A 59 -2.86 -5.77 -27.05
N VAL A 60 -3.56 -6.67 -26.34
CA VAL A 60 -3.73 -8.05 -26.79
C VAL A 60 -4.58 -8.11 -28.05
N ARG A 61 -5.63 -7.30 -28.14
CA ARG A 61 -6.50 -7.23 -29.33
C ARG A 61 -5.70 -6.78 -30.56
N ARG A 62 -4.91 -5.73 -30.42
CA ARG A 62 -4.07 -5.18 -31.49
C ARG A 62 -3.03 -6.21 -31.96
N LEU A 63 -2.26 -6.74 -31.01
CA LEU A 63 -1.21 -7.71 -31.35
C LEU A 63 -1.81 -8.96 -32.04
N LYS A 64 -2.99 -9.40 -31.58
CA LYS A 64 -3.69 -10.51 -32.22
C LYS A 64 -4.11 -10.16 -33.65
N SER A 65 -4.63 -8.95 -33.91
CA SER A 65 -5.04 -8.53 -35.25
C SER A 65 -3.84 -8.36 -36.19
N GLU A 66 -2.67 -8.05 -35.64
CA GLU A 66 -1.42 -7.96 -36.40
C GLU A 66 -0.78 -9.34 -36.65
N GLY A 67 -1.42 -10.43 -36.20
CA GLY A 67 -0.96 -11.79 -36.43
C GLY A 67 0.10 -12.29 -35.45
N HIS A 68 0.38 -11.53 -34.40
CA HIS A 68 1.40 -11.94 -33.42
C HIS A 68 0.97 -13.21 -32.70
N ARG A 69 1.90 -14.12 -32.50
CA ARG A 69 1.74 -15.34 -31.73
C ARG A 69 2.73 -15.32 -30.57
N PHE A 70 2.27 -15.65 -29.40
CA PHE A 70 3.07 -15.58 -28.18
C PHE A 70 3.51 -16.97 -27.75
N PRO A 71 4.77 -17.15 -27.34
CA PRO A 71 5.18 -18.44 -26.80
C PRO A 71 4.50 -18.76 -25.47
N ARG A 72 4.20 -17.74 -24.67
CA ARG A 72 3.57 -17.93 -23.35
C ARG A 72 2.08 -17.66 -23.40
N THR A 73 1.33 -18.35 -22.55
CA THR A 73 -0.08 -18.02 -22.33
C THR A 73 -0.19 -16.68 -21.62
N ILE A 74 -1.11 -15.85 -22.06
CA ILE A 74 -1.44 -14.59 -21.38
C ILE A 74 -2.78 -14.78 -20.69
N HIS A 75 -2.80 -14.55 -19.39
CA HIS A 75 -4.03 -14.49 -18.58
C HIS A 75 -4.30 -13.06 -18.20
N MET A 76 -5.56 -12.70 -18.07
CA MET A 76 -5.98 -11.41 -17.51
C MET A 76 -6.87 -11.68 -16.32
N THR A 77 -6.61 -10.98 -15.21
CA THR A 77 -7.46 -11.02 -14.02
C THR A 77 -7.99 -9.63 -13.73
N PHE A 78 -9.25 -9.57 -13.30
CA PHE A 78 -9.95 -8.34 -12.95
C PHE A 78 -10.49 -8.53 -11.55
N VAL A 79 -9.85 -7.88 -10.56
CA VAL A 79 -10.18 -8.11 -9.15
C VAL A 79 -11.09 -7.01 -8.62
N PRO A 80 -11.95 -7.32 -7.62
CA PRO A 80 -13.05 -6.41 -7.26
C PRO A 80 -12.83 -5.55 -6.01
N ASP A 81 -11.72 -5.69 -5.27
CA ASP A 81 -11.61 -5.10 -3.93
C ASP A 81 -10.17 -4.75 -3.54
N GLU A 82 -9.35 -4.30 -4.51
CA GLU A 82 -7.95 -3.95 -4.26
C GLU A 82 -7.85 -2.78 -3.27
N GLU A 83 -8.67 -1.76 -3.47
CA GLU A 83 -8.65 -0.50 -2.71
C GLU A 83 -9.01 -0.67 -1.23
N VAL A 84 -9.52 -1.85 -0.87
CA VAL A 84 -9.85 -2.18 0.53
C VAL A 84 -9.07 -3.41 1.02
N GLY A 85 -7.94 -3.72 0.34
CA GLY A 85 -6.98 -4.73 0.78
C GLY A 85 -7.10 -6.10 0.11
N GLY A 86 -8.00 -6.27 -0.86
CA GLY A 86 -8.10 -7.49 -1.65
C GLY A 86 -8.58 -8.73 -0.91
N HIS A 87 -9.19 -8.55 0.25
CA HIS A 87 -9.50 -9.65 1.17
C HIS A 87 -10.53 -10.64 0.64
N LYS A 88 -11.44 -10.19 -0.22
CA LYS A 88 -12.49 -11.05 -0.79
C LYS A 88 -12.20 -11.44 -2.24
N GLY A 89 -11.22 -10.77 -2.86
CA GLY A 89 -10.79 -11.00 -4.24
C GLY A 89 -9.47 -11.75 -4.33
N MET A 90 -8.39 -11.02 -4.60
CA MET A 90 -7.09 -11.63 -4.89
C MET A 90 -6.54 -12.47 -3.73
N GLU A 91 -6.72 -12.03 -2.47
CA GLU A 91 -6.24 -12.80 -1.31
C GLU A 91 -6.84 -14.20 -1.25
N LEU A 92 -8.12 -14.35 -1.63
CA LEU A 92 -8.77 -15.66 -1.68
C LEU A 92 -8.35 -16.41 -2.94
N PHE A 93 -8.26 -15.72 -4.07
CA PHE A 93 -7.97 -16.35 -5.36
C PHE A 93 -6.58 -16.99 -5.38
N VAL A 94 -5.55 -16.32 -4.81
CA VAL A 94 -4.18 -16.86 -4.81
C VAL A 94 -4.07 -18.19 -4.05
N LYS A 95 -5.03 -18.48 -3.16
CA LYS A 95 -5.07 -19.73 -2.38
C LYS A 95 -5.78 -20.86 -3.12
N ARG A 96 -6.39 -20.57 -4.27
CA ARG A 96 -7.20 -21.55 -5.03
C ARG A 96 -6.34 -22.33 -6.00
N PRO A 97 -6.70 -23.62 -6.25
CA PRO A 97 -6.04 -24.41 -7.29
C PRO A 97 -6.10 -23.75 -8.68
N GLU A 98 -7.17 -23.01 -8.94
CA GLU A 98 -7.32 -22.30 -10.23
C GLU A 98 -6.22 -21.27 -10.44
N PHE A 99 -5.79 -20.58 -9.37
CA PHE A 99 -4.67 -19.65 -9.46
C PHE A 99 -3.36 -20.37 -9.74
N GLN A 100 -3.13 -21.49 -9.03
CA GLN A 100 -1.93 -22.30 -9.27
C GLN A 100 -1.89 -22.82 -10.70
N ALA A 101 -3.06 -23.15 -11.27
CA ALA A 101 -3.17 -23.66 -12.64
C ALA A 101 -2.81 -22.59 -13.69
N LEU A 102 -2.83 -21.29 -13.33
CA LEU A 102 -2.34 -20.24 -14.24
C LEU A 102 -0.85 -20.37 -14.52
N ARG A 103 -0.09 -20.95 -13.58
CA ARG A 103 1.37 -21.13 -13.68
C ARG A 103 2.07 -19.81 -14.03
N ALA A 104 1.65 -18.70 -13.39
CA ALA A 104 2.18 -17.38 -13.69
C ALA A 104 3.68 -17.31 -13.38
N GLY A 105 4.48 -16.99 -14.38
CA GLY A 105 5.93 -16.81 -14.25
C GLY A 105 6.32 -15.34 -14.25
N PHE A 106 5.41 -14.49 -14.67
CA PHE A 106 5.59 -13.04 -14.70
C PHE A 106 4.22 -12.37 -14.53
N VAL A 107 4.18 -11.36 -13.69
CA VAL A 107 2.93 -10.62 -13.41
C VAL A 107 3.18 -9.14 -13.67
N LEU A 108 2.27 -8.51 -14.40
CA LEU A 108 2.18 -7.05 -14.50
C LEU A 108 0.92 -6.61 -13.77
N ASP A 109 1.08 -5.59 -12.96
CA ASP A 109 -0.01 -4.98 -12.21
C ASP A 109 0.09 -3.47 -12.38
N GLU A 110 -0.57 -2.72 -11.53
CA GLU A 110 -0.52 -1.27 -11.61
C GLU A 110 0.77 -0.69 -11.05
N GLY A 111 0.98 0.58 -11.33
CA GLY A 111 2.03 1.39 -10.76
C GLY A 111 1.63 2.86 -10.85
N LEU A 112 2.49 3.75 -10.43
CA LEU A 112 2.21 5.18 -10.52
C LEU A 112 2.43 5.67 -11.94
N ALA A 113 1.50 6.49 -12.43
CA ALA A 113 1.63 7.14 -13.74
C ALA A 113 2.89 8.02 -13.76
N ASN A 114 3.63 7.94 -14.86
CA ASN A 114 4.81 8.78 -15.06
C ASN A 114 4.39 10.07 -15.79
N PRO A 115 4.81 11.25 -15.32
CA PRO A 115 4.44 12.50 -15.98
C PRO A 115 5.21 12.79 -17.28
N THR A 116 6.13 11.90 -17.68
CA THR A 116 6.92 12.03 -18.89
C THR A 116 6.64 10.87 -19.85
N ASP A 117 7.35 10.80 -20.96
CA ASP A 117 7.23 9.71 -21.93
C ASP A 117 7.95 8.42 -21.50
N ALA A 118 8.47 8.36 -20.28
CA ALA A 118 9.16 7.19 -19.76
C ALA A 118 8.17 6.24 -19.04
N PHE A 119 8.45 4.96 -19.09
CA PHE A 119 7.74 3.97 -18.26
C PHE A 119 8.52 3.74 -16.98
N THR A 120 7.87 3.88 -15.85
CA THR A 120 8.44 3.53 -14.54
C THR A 120 8.02 2.12 -14.19
N VAL A 121 8.99 1.26 -13.92
CA VAL A 121 8.74 -0.12 -13.49
C VAL A 121 9.04 -0.25 -12.01
N PHE A 122 8.04 -0.61 -11.24
CA PHE A 122 8.18 -0.86 -9.82
C PHE A 122 8.42 -2.35 -9.62
N TYR A 123 9.50 -2.70 -8.95
CA TYR A 123 9.93 -4.08 -8.77
C TYR A 123 9.77 -4.56 -7.33
N SER A 124 9.24 -3.71 -6.46
CA SER A 124 8.94 -4.02 -5.06
C SER A 124 8.01 -2.97 -4.49
N GLU A 125 7.33 -3.32 -3.41
CA GLU A 125 6.47 -2.39 -2.67
C GLU A 125 6.84 -2.40 -1.19
N ARG A 126 6.60 -1.26 -0.55
CA ARG A 126 6.68 -1.16 0.91
C ARG A 126 5.47 -1.85 1.54
N SER A 127 5.68 -2.51 2.67
CA SER A 127 4.62 -3.24 3.36
C SER A 127 3.79 -2.30 4.24
N PRO A 128 2.48 -2.19 4.01
CA PRO A 128 1.63 -1.37 4.87
C PRO A 128 1.40 -2.05 6.23
N TRP A 129 1.69 -1.33 7.30
CA TRP A 129 1.36 -1.70 8.68
C TRP A 129 0.52 -0.57 9.27
N TRP A 130 -0.73 -0.86 9.61
CA TRP A 130 -1.60 0.07 10.31
C TRP A 130 -1.62 -0.32 11.77
N VAL A 131 -1.10 0.58 12.60
CA VAL A 131 -0.85 0.29 14.01
C VAL A 131 -1.66 1.25 14.87
N GLN A 132 -2.40 0.72 15.84
CA GLN A 132 -3.04 1.52 16.88
C GLN A 132 -2.30 1.29 18.18
N VAL A 133 -1.84 2.36 18.80
CA VAL A 133 -1.23 2.35 20.13
C VAL A 133 -2.27 2.86 21.12
N THR A 134 -2.52 2.07 22.17
CA THR A 134 -3.43 2.45 23.25
C THR A 134 -2.65 2.59 24.55
N SER A 135 -2.88 3.68 25.24
CA SER A 135 -2.24 3.98 26.53
C SER A 135 -3.31 4.14 27.60
N THR A 136 -3.09 3.47 28.72
CA THR A 136 -3.94 3.63 29.92
C THR A 136 -3.13 4.30 31.03
N GLY A 137 -3.79 5.12 31.86
CA GLY A 137 -3.10 5.83 32.92
C GLY A 137 -4.09 6.33 33.98
N LYS A 138 -3.56 7.05 34.95
CA LYS A 138 -4.36 7.56 36.06
C LYS A 138 -5.24 8.70 35.60
N PRO A 139 -6.56 8.61 35.76
CA PRO A 139 -7.46 9.73 35.48
C PRO A 139 -7.59 10.66 36.68
N GLY A 140 -8.16 11.84 36.42
CA GLY A 140 -8.45 12.75 37.52
C GLY A 140 -8.82 14.15 37.09
N HIS A 141 -8.97 15.03 38.06
CA HIS A 141 -9.29 16.45 37.81
C HIS A 141 -8.03 17.19 37.36
N ALA A 142 -8.08 17.85 36.21
CA ALA A 142 -6.91 18.42 35.56
C ALA A 142 -6.28 19.61 36.28
N SER A 143 -6.91 20.11 37.37
CA SER A 143 -6.30 21.16 38.19
C SER A 143 -5.18 20.64 39.09
N ARG A 144 -4.97 19.32 39.15
CA ARG A 144 -3.94 18.67 39.95
C ARG A 144 -2.81 18.14 39.07
N PHE A 145 -1.61 18.03 39.62
CA PHE A 145 -0.53 17.30 38.97
C PHE A 145 -0.79 15.82 39.15
N ILE A 146 -1.19 15.17 38.06
CA ILE A 146 -1.46 13.73 38.03
C ILE A 146 -0.31 13.09 37.26
N GLU A 147 0.40 12.20 37.93
CA GLU A 147 1.51 11.44 37.33
C GLU A 147 0.98 10.18 36.65
N ASP A 148 1.74 9.66 35.71
CA ASP A 148 1.47 8.39 35.04
C ASP A 148 0.16 8.44 34.25
N THR A 149 -0.09 9.55 33.58
CA THR A 149 -1.31 9.73 32.79
C THR A 149 -1.20 9.00 31.43
N ALA A 150 -2.35 8.64 30.87
CA ALA A 150 -2.42 8.04 29.54
C ALA A 150 -1.80 8.95 28.48
N ALA A 151 -2.04 10.28 28.60
CA ALA A 151 -1.54 11.27 27.64
C ALA A 151 -0.02 11.35 27.64
N GLU A 152 0.61 11.39 28.83
CA GLU A 152 2.07 11.47 28.96
C GLU A 152 2.75 10.26 28.35
N LYS A 153 2.21 9.07 28.63
CA LYS A 153 2.77 7.82 28.06
C LYS A 153 2.58 7.77 26.55
N LEU A 154 1.38 8.10 26.07
CA LEU A 154 1.12 8.13 24.63
C LEU A 154 2.05 9.13 23.92
N HIS A 155 2.27 10.31 24.52
CA HIS A 155 3.18 11.31 23.98
C HIS A 155 4.60 10.76 23.78
N LYS A 156 5.10 9.95 24.75
CA LYS A 156 6.42 9.34 24.62
C LYS A 156 6.51 8.42 23.38
N VAL A 157 5.49 7.58 23.15
CA VAL A 157 5.45 6.70 21.98
C VAL A 157 5.39 7.51 20.69
N ILE A 158 4.48 8.52 20.65
CA ILE A 158 4.35 9.39 19.48
C ILE A 158 5.71 10.05 19.17
N SER A 159 6.39 10.57 20.19
CA SER A 159 7.71 11.21 20.03
C SER A 159 8.74 10.26 19.47
N SER A 160 8.79 9.01 19.97
CA SER A 160 9.73 8.00 19.49
C SER A 160 9.46 7.65 18.02
N ILE A 161 8.21 7.46 17.66
CA ILE A 161 7.80 7.12 16.29
C ILE A 161 8.11 8.29 15.34
N LEU A 162 7.81 9.51 15.75
CA LEU A 162 8.08 10.71 14.93
C LEU A 162 9.57 10.98 14.80
N ALA A 163 10.37 10.68 15.83
CA ALA A 163 11.83 10.76 15.74
C ALA A 163 12.37 9.73 14.73
N PHE A 164 11.83 8.51 14.72
CA PHE A 164 12.17 7.49 13.72
C PHE A 164 11.80 8.00 12.31
N ARG A 165 10.59 8.57 12.16
CA ARG A 165 10.14 9.17 10.90
C ARG A 165 11.15 10.19 10.38
N GLU A 166 11.58 11.08 11.26
CA GLU A 166 12.52 12.13 10.89
C GLU A 166 13.89 11.56 10.48
N LYS A 167 14.35 10.52 11.16
CA LYS A 167 15.59 9.83 10.81
C LYS A 167 15.51 9.24 9.40
N GLU A 168 14.42 8.57 9.07
CA GLU A 168 14.22 7.99 7.74
C GLU A 168 14.11 9.09 6.66
N ARG A 169 13.43 10.20 6.96
CA ARG A 169 13.35 11.34 6.06
C ARG A 169 14.73 11.93 5.78
N GLN A 170 15.55 12.08 6.82
CA GLN A 170 16.93 12.58 6.69
C GLN A 170 17.78 11.59 5.89
N ARG A 171 17.61 10.29 6.11
CA ARG A 171 18.30 9.24 5.33
C ARG A 171 17.98 9.38 3.84
N LEU A 172 16.72 9.60 3.51
CA LEU A 172 16.29 9.81 2.12
C LEU A 172 16.91 11.08 1.53
N GLN A 173 16.86 12.19 2.26
CA GLN A 173 17.37 13.49 1.80
C GLN A 173 18.89 13.50 1.62
N ALA A 174 19.61 12.80 2.50
CA ALA A 174 21.08 12.75 2.46
C ALA A 174 21.60 11.85 1.34
N ASN A 175 20.75 11.07 0.68
CA ASN A 175 21.18 10.08 -0.30
C ASN A 175 20.39 10.26 -1.62
N PRO A 176 20.89 11.07 -2.56
CA PRO A 176 20.17 11.38 -3.80
C PRO A 176 19.81 10.17 -4.67
N HIS A 177 20.49 9.04 -4.44
CA HIS A 177 20.21 7.81 -5.20
C HIS A 177 19.04 7.01 -4.63
N LEU A 178 18.64 7.31 -3.38
CA LEU A 178 17.48 6.63 -2.78
C LEU A 178 16.19 7.23 -3.30
N LYS A 179 15.19 6.39 -3.46
CA LYS A 179 13.81 6.79 -3.74
C LYS A 179 12.96 6.51 -2.50
N GLU A 180 11.77 7.10 -2.45
CA GLU A 180 10.86 6.95 -1.30
C GLU A 180 10.63 5.48 -0.90
N GLY A 181 10.55 4.60 -1.89
CA GLY A 181 10.37 3.17 -1.65
C GLY A 181 11.49 2.49 -0.89
N ALA A 182 12.67 3.14 -0.79
CA ALA A 182 13.84 2.56 -0.10
C ALA A 182 13.92 2.94 1.38
N VAL A 183 12.95 3.71 1.90
CA VAL A 183 12.92 4.11 3.32
C VAL A 183 11.56 3.80 3.91
N THR A 184 11.54 3.51 5.20
CA THR A 184 10.28 3.32 5.92
C THR A 184 9.67 4.68 6.24
N SER A 185 8.47 4.94 5.73
CA SER A 185 7.74 6.15 6.12
C SER A 185 6.70 5.81 7.18
N VAL A 186 6.34 6.80 7.97
CA VAL A 186 5.26 6.69 8.94
C VAL A 186 4.56 8.03 9.11
N ASN A 187 3.25 7.98 9.25
CA ASN A 187 2.44 9.14 9.58
C ASN A 187 1.49 8.81 10.73
N LEU A 188 1.34 9.77 11.64
CA LEU A 188 0.29 9.73 12.67
C LEU A 188 -1.02 10.09 11.98
N THR A 189 -2.00 9.19 12.02
CA THR A 189 -3.24 9.35 11.25
C THR A 189 -4.47 9.62 12.11
N LYS A 190 -4.46 9.18 13.38
CA LYS A 190 -5.56 9.44 14.30
C LYS A 190 -5.02 9.73 15.70
N LEU A 191 -5.76 10.53 16.46
CA LEU A 191 -5.53 10.78 17.89
C LEU A 191 -6.88 10.83 18.56
N GLU A 192 -7.09 9.98 19.56
CA GLU A 192 -8.41 9.82 20.19
C GLU A 192 -8.27 9.77 21.70
N GLY A 193 -9.26 10.33 22.39
CA GLY A 193 -9.34 10.33 23.86
C GLY A 193 -9.75 11.66 24.43
N GLY A 194 -10.17 11.63 25.69
CA GLY A 194 -10.66 12.80 26.41
C GLY A 194 -12.13 13.08 26.17
N VAL A 195 -12.78 13.69 27.17
CA VAL A 195 -14.22 14.00 27.12
C VAL A 195 -14.52 15.43 27.56
N ALA A 196 -13.62 16.06 28.33
CA ALA A 196 -13.84 17.42 28.85
C ALA A 196 -12.49 18.06 29.16
N TYR A 197 -12.43 19.38 29.13
CA TYR A 197 -11.20 20.15 29.36
C TYR A 197 -10.60 19.94 30.74
N ASN A 198 -11.43 19.70 31.74
CA ASN A 198 -10.99 19.58 33.13
C ASN A 198 -10.87 18.12 33.61
N VAL A 199 -10.88 17.14 32.69
CA VAL A 199 -10.81 15.72 33.03
C VAL A 199 -9.60 15.09 32.33
N VAL A 200 -8.66 14.56 33.11
CA VAL A 200 -7.55 13.73 32.58
C VAL A 200 -8.11 12.35 32.27
N PRO A 201 -8.05 11.90 31.01
CA PRO A 201 -8.68 10.62 30.66
C PRO A 201 -7.87 9.40 31.11
N ALA A 202 -8.58 8.29 31.39
CA ALA A 202 -7.95 7.03 31.74
C ALA A 202 -7.31 6.32 30.54
N THR A 203 -7.78 6.62 29.32
CA THR A 203 -7.30 5.96 28.10
C THR A 203 -7.20 6.96 26.96
N MET A 204 -6.13 6.83 26.18
CA MET A 204 -5.97 7.57 24.92
C MET A 204 -5.33 6.65 23.88
N SER A 205 -5.56 6.93 22.60
CA SER A 205 -4.94 6.16 21.53
C SER A 205 -4.45 7.03 20.39
N ALA A 206 -3.51 6.47 19.64
CA ALA A 206 -2.97 7.08 18.42
C ALA A 206 -2.81 5.99 17.36
N SER A 207 -3.16 6.30 16.12
CA SER A 207 -2.99 5.36 15.01
C SER A 207 -1.94 5.87 14.03
N PHE A 208 -1.23 4.93 13.43
CA PHE A 208 -0.12 5.22 12.52
C PHE A 208 -0.24 4.35 11.27
N ASP A 209 0.07 4.95 10.11
CA ASP A 209 0.30 4.23 8.86
C ASP A 209 1.82 4.15 8.65
N PHE A 210 2.38 2.95 8.76
CA PHE A 210 3.77 2.67 8.41
C PHE A 210 3.78 2.06 7.01
N ARG A 211 4.73 2.51 6.18
CA ARG A 211 5.06 1.87 4.91
C ARG A 211 6.48 1.34 5.06
N VAL A 212 6.58 0.08 5.46
CA VAL A 212 7.86 -0.54 5.85
C VAL A 212 8.65 -0.91 4.59
N ALA A 213 9.90 -0.44 4.50
CA ALA A 213 10.76 -0.67 3.33
C ALA A 213 11.05 -2.17 3.15
N PRO A 214 11.22 -2.63 1.89
CA PRO A 214 11.35 -4.07 1.62
C PRO A 214 12.59 -4.73 2.21
N ASP A 215 13.63 -3.95 2.51
CA ASP A 215 14.89 -4.46 3.06
C ASP A 215 14.91 -4.51 4.60
N VAL A 216 13.82 -4.10 5.25
CA VAL A 216 13.74 -4.05 6.71
C VAL A 216 13.44 -5.45 7.26
N ASP A 217 14.15 -5.84 8.31
CA ASP A 217 13.82 -7.04 9.09
C ASP A 217 12.50 -6.75 9.84
N MET A 218 11.41 -7.31 9.33
CA MET A 218 10.07 -7.11 9.89
C MET A 218 9.96 -7.50 11.36
N LYS A 219 10.64 -8.59 11.76
CA LYS A 219 10.61 -9.06 13.15
C LYS A 219 11.38 -8.09 14.06
N ALA A 220 12.51 -7.60 13.60
CA ALA A 220 13.28 -6.61 14.37
C ALA A 220 12.52 -5.29 14.48
N PHE A 221 11.79 -4.90 13.41
CA PHE A 221 10.99 -3.66 13.43
C PHE A 221 9.80 -3.78 14.39
N GLU A 222 9.13 -4.94 14.41
CA GLU A 222 8.04 -5.17 15.37
C GLU A 222 8.55 -5.12 16.82
N LYS A 223 9.74 -5.68 17.08
CA LYS A 223 10.37 -5.58 18.40
C LYS A 223 10.69 -4.11 18.75
N GLN A 224 10.99 -3.30 17.75
CA GLN A 224 11.23 -1.86 17.98
C GLN A 224 9.94 -1.15 18.41
N LEU A 225 8.80 -1.47 17.75
CA LEU A 225 7.50 -0.95 18.19
C LEU A 225 7.19 -1.36 19.63
N GLN A 226 7.41 -2.63 19.92
CA GLN A 226 7.20 -3.16 21.28
C GLN A 226 8.06 -2.40 22.30
N ARG A 227 9.32 -2.15 21.96
CA ARG A 227 10.26 -1.43 22.83
C ARG A 227 9.78 -0.01 23.11
N TRP A 228 9.34 0.72 22.08
CA TRP A 228 8.81 2.07 22.26
C TRP A 228 7.61 2.11 23.21
N CYS A 229 6.72 1.11 23.11
CA CYS A 229 5.59 1.01 24.04
C CYS A 229 6.07 0.71 25.46
N GLN A 230 7.00 -0.23 25.64
CA GLN A 230 7.55 -0.59 26.94
C GLN A 230 8.25 0.59 27.62
N GLU A 231 9.06 1.34 26.86
CA GLU A 231 9.80 2.51 27.35
C GLU A 231 8.86 3.65 27.78
N ALA A 232 7.68 3.71 27.19
CA ALA A 232 6.69 4.74 27.54
C ALA A 232 6.04 4.48 28.90
N GLY A 233 5.94 3.22 29.32
CA GLY A 233 5.43 2.86 30.66
C GLY A 233 4.39 1.74 30.63
N GLU A 234 4.03 1.30 31.82
CA GLU A 234 3.04 0.24 31.97
C GLU A 234 1.67 0.69 31.43
N GLY A 235 0.93 -0.25 30.83
CA GLY A 235 -0.40 0.02 30.28
C GLY A 235 -0.37 0.63 28.88
N VAL A 236 0.80 0.58 28.21
CA VAL A 236 0.91 0.99 26.80
C VAL A 236 1.02 -0.28 25.96
N THR A 237 0.09 -0.45 25.02
CA THR A 237 0.01 -1.61 24.14
C THR A 237 -0.15 -1.14 22.69
N PHE A 238 0.08 -2.04 21.75
CA PHE A 238 -0.25 -1.77 20.35
C PHE A 238 -0.89 -2.99 19.70
N GLU A 239 -1.66 -2.73 18.67
CA GLU A 239 -2.26 -3.78 17.84
C GLU A 239 -2.19 -3.38 16.38
N PHE A 240 -2.24 -4.38 15.50
CA PHE A 240 -2.22 -4.16 14.06
C PHE A 240 -3.64 -4.24 13.52
N ALA A 241 -4.11 -3.15 12.91
CA ALA A 241 -5.31 -3.19 12.08
C ALA A 241 -4.99 -3.84 10.72
N GLN A 242 -3.72 -3.66 10.27
CA GLN A 242 -3.22 -4.33 9.07
C GLN A 242 -1.73 -4.58 9.24
N LYS A 243 -1.25 -5.74 8.77
CA LYS A 243 0.16 -6.09 8.87
C LYS A 243 0.56 -7.04 7.74
N PHE A 244 1.35 -6.53 6.79
CA PHE A 244 1.98 -7.36 5.76
C PHE A 244 3.39 -7.72 6.21
N THR A 245 3.75 -9.00 6.10
CA THR A 245 5.02 -9.51 6.62
C THR A 245 5.88 -10.24 5.59
N GLU A 246 5.45 -10.27 4.33
CA GLU A 246 6.17 -10.99 3.28
C GLU A 246 6.50 -10.08 2.09
N PRO A 247 7.35 -9.07 2.30
CA PRO A 247 7.77 -8.23 1.19
C PRO A 247 8.53 -9.08 0.18
N ARG A 248 8.24 -8.87 -1.08
CA ARG A 248 8.94 -9.54 -2.16
C ARG A 248 9.52 -8.50 -3.11
N MET A 249 10.76 -8.73 -3.49
CA MET A 249 11.46 -7.85 -4.41
C MET A 249 11.83 -8.68 -5.65
N THR A 250 11.39 -8.23 -6.81
CA THR A 250 11.78 -8.87 -8.08
C THR A 250 13.28 -8.64 -8.30
N PRO A 251 14.08 -9.72 -8.46
CA PRO A 251 15.52 -9.55 -8.65
C PRO A 251 15.82 -8.80 -9.96
N MET A 252 16.51 -7.68 -9.84
CA MET A 252 16.86 -6.85 -11.00
C MET A 252 18.07 -7.38 -11.78
N ASN A 253 18.80 -8.34 -11.21
CA ASN A 253 19.97 -8.93 -11.86
C ASN A 253 19.62 -10.09 -12.79
N ARG A 254 18.35 -10.48 -12.83
CA ARG A 254 17.87 -11.49 -13.77
C ARG A 254 17.09 -10.77 -14.85
N THR A 255 17.62 -10.76 -16.06
CA THR A 255 16.86 -10.27 -17.19
C THR A 255 15.55 -11.07 -17.23
N PRO A 256 14.40 -10.42 -17.20
CA PRO A 256 13.16 -11.16 -17.32
C PRO A 256 13.22 -11.98 -18.61
N VAL A 257 12.85 -13.23 -18.49
CA VAL A 257 12.85 -14.18 -19.62
C VAL A 257 12.08 -13.64 -20.84
N LEU A 258 11.29 -12.59 -20.62
CA LEU A 258 10.47 -11.95 -21.65
C LEU A 258 11.23 -10.99 -22.59
N LEU A 259 12.42 -10.51 -22.22
CA LEU A 259 13.14 -9.53 -23.04
C LEU A 259 14.08 -10.19 -24.07
N HIS A 260 14.30 -11.51 -24.00
CA HIS A 260 15.21 -12.21 -24.88
C HIS A 260 14.55 -12.96 -26.04
N ASP A 261 13.27 -13.15 -26.02
CA ASP A 261 12.58 -13.90 -27.07
C ASP A 261 11.75 -13.02 -28.02
N UNK A 262 12.28 -12.05 -27.99
CA UNK A 262 11.59 -11.13 -28.81
C UNK A 262 11.96 -11.06 -30.08
#